data_7c3379b1a9c792f9ac00a1d537b08d49
#
_entry.id   7c3379b1a9c792f9ac00a1d537b08d49
#
_cell.length_a   1.000
_cell.length_b   1.000
_cell.length_c   1.000
_cell.angle_alpha   90.00
_cell.angle_beta   90.00
_cell.angle_gamma   90.00
#
_symmetry.space_group_name_H-M   'P 1'
#
loop_
_entity.id
_entity.type
_entity.pdbx_description
1 polymer ?
#
loop_
_entity_poly.entity_id
_entity_poly.type
_entity_poly.pdbx_seq_one_letter_code
_entity_poly.pdbx_strand_id
1 'polypeptide(L)'
;MNKFPISPLFIPANKTDWIAKTFEKGADSVILDLEDSVPHNEKSTARENLYSHLKENSYSGNLIVRVNPINDKDGQEDIKTLASSNLPIDAFMLPKVEERALVAKLPDINVIALLETPLSIRNISEIAAETKVKGLALGGADLSASLGSNMDWDSLLYARSRIVLEAAINNLFSIDSPFMSIEDLDALSKESKKSKAMGFNGKAAIHPSQLEVIRSSFIPNAQEIEEAKEIIKAFDNSSSAVIAFKGKMIDKPVILSMEKRLRLVGIDPKNID
;
A
#
# COMPACT_ATOMS: atom_id res chain seq x y z
N MET A 1 -3.73 -11.92 0.93
CA MET A 1 -4.44 -10.64 1.19
C MET A 1 -5.78 -10.66 0.48
N ASN A 2 -6.86 -10.47 1.23
CA ASN A 2 -8.23 -10.51 0.68
C ASN A 2 -8.62 -9.18 -0.03
N LYS A 3 -7.98 -8.08 0.29
CA LYS A 3 -8.15 -6.75 -0.34
C LYS A 3 -6.82 -5.99 -0.32
N PHE A 4 -6.63 -5.09 -1.28
CA PHE A 4 -5.47 -4.20 -1.25
C PHE A 4 -5.58 -3.20 -0.11
N PRO A 5 -4.48 -2.91 0.62
CA PRO A 5 -4.48 -1.92 1.68
C PRO A 5 -4.64 -0.51 1.09
N ILE A 6 -5.67 0.21 1.53
CA ILE A 6 -5.96 1.59 1.09
C ILE A 6 -5.31 2.60 2.04
N SER A 7 -5.45 2.34 3.35
CA SER A 7 -4.95 3.22 4.41
C SER A 7 -4.20 2.44 5.49
N PRO A 8 -3.12 1.72 5.14
CA PRO A 8 -2.35 0.97 6.13
C PRO A 8 -1.72 1.92 7.15
N LEU A 9 -2.01 1.70 8.45
CA LEU A 9 -1.49 2.51 9.54
C LEU A 9 -0.25 1.87 10.16
N PHE A 10 0.84 2.62 10.21
CA PHE A 10 2.02 2.22 10.97
C PHE A 10 1.75 2.30 12.48
N ILE A 11 2.08 1.23 13.20
CA ILE A 11 2.13 1.18 14.65
C ILE A 11 3.39 0.45 15.11
N PRO A 12 4.05 0.91 16.19
CA PRO A 12 5.21 0.22 16.73
C PRO A 12 4.86 -1.21 17.16
N ALA A 13 5.68 -2.20 16.78
CA ALA A 13 5.42 -3.61 17.09
C ALA A 13 5.46 -3.94 18.58
N ASN A 14 6.07 -3.08 19.41
CA ASN A 14 6.02 -3.18 20.88
C ASN A 14 4.71 -2.66 21.49
N LYS A 15 3.73 -2.20 20.67
CA LYS A 15 2.40 -1.71 21.07
C LYS A 15 1.28 -2.61 20.56
N THR A 16 1.37 -3.90 20.83
CA THR A 16 0.41 -4.91 20.33
C THR A 16 -1.04 -4.63 20.76
N ASP A 17 -1.26 -3.99 21.91
CA ASP A 17 -2.57 -3.54 22.38
C ASP A 17 -3.23 -2.46 21.48
N TRP A 18 -2.48 -1.85 20.58
CA TRP A 18 -3.01 -0.87 19.62
C TRP A 18 -3.62 -1.51 18.38
N ILE A 19 -3.34 -2.78 18.10
CA ILE A 19 -3.81 -3.44 16.87
C ILE A 19 -5.34 -3.43 16.79
N ALA A 20 -6.02 -3.95 17.83
CA ALA A 20 -7.49 -3.98 17.87
C ALA A 20 -8.08 -2.57 17.78
N LYS A 21 -7.55 -1.63 18.57
CA LYS A 21 -7.99 -0.23 18.59
C LYS A 21 -7.82 0.46 17.22
N THR A 22 -6.82 0.06 16.45
CA THR A 22 -6.56 0.61 15.11
C THR A 22 -7.63 0.16 14.12
N PHE A 23 -8.02 -1.11 14.16
CA PHE A 23 -9.13 -1.61 13.34
C PHE A 23 -10.48 -1.00 13.77
N GLU A 24 -10.74 -0.81 15.07
CA GLU A 24 -11.92 -0.11 15.58
C GLU A 24 -12.01 1.34 15.08
N LYS A 25 -10.88 2.00 14.82
CA LYS A 25 -10.81 3.34 14.23
C LYS A 25 -10.91 3.34 12.70
N GLY A 26 -11.20 2.20 12.08
CA GLY A 26 -11.49 2.10 10.66
C GLY A 26 -10.29 1.87 9.76
N ALA A 27 -9.12 1.50 10.28
CA ALA A 27 -8.03 1.03 9.42
C ALA A 27 -8.44 -0.25 8.69
N ASP A 28 -8.09 -0.37 7.42
CA ASP A 28 -8.26 -1.60 6.65
C ASP A 28 -7.04 -2.53 6.76
N SER A 29 -5.93 -1.97 7.18
CA SER A 29 -4.64 -2.65 7.31
C SER A 29 -3.78 -1.98 8.38
N VAL A 30 -2.94 -2.77 9.04
CA VAL A 30 -1.97 -2.30 10.02
C VAL A 30 -0.58 -2.73 9.58
N ILE A 31 0.39 -1.81 9.68
CA ILE A 31 1.81 -2.13 9.50
C ILE A 31 2.45 -2.15 10.90
N LEU A 32 2.75 -3.37 11.37
CA LEU A 32 3.44 -3.62 12.64
C LEU A 32 4.93 -3.41 12.42
N ASP A 33 5.45 -2.32 12.95
CA ASP A 33 6.80 -1.86 12.64
C ASP A 33 7.83 -2.34 13.67
N LEU A 34 8.77 -3.19 13.26
CA LEU A 34 9.93 -3.64 14.03
C LEU A 34 11.20 -2.82 13.73
N GLU A 35 11.16 -1.94 12.72
CA GLU A 35 12.33 -1.18 12.28
C GLU A 35 12.47 0.12 13.08
N ASP A 36 12.10 1.26 12.50
CA ASP A 36 12.44 2.59 13.00
C ASP A 36 11.68 2.97 14.26
N SER A 37 10.47 2.45 14.46
CA SER A 37 9.65 2.79 15.62
C SER A 37 10.00 2.01 16.89
N VAL A 38 10.91 1.02 16.81
CA VAL A 38 11.36 0.21 17.95
C VAL A 38 12.85 0.46 18.22
N PRO A 39 13.21 0.90 19.43
CA PRO A 39 14.60 1.08 19.81
C PRO A 39 15.43 -0.21 19.64
N HIS A 40 16.69 -0.06 19.23
CA HIS A 40 17.55 -1.22 18.91
C HIS A 40 17.64 -2.25 20.04
N ASN A 41 17.74 -1.80 21.28
CA ASN A 41 17.80 -2.67 22.46
C ASN A 41 16.46 -3.35 22.81
N GLU A 42 15.35 -2.95 22.19
CA GLU A 42 14.03 -3.54 22.40
C GLU A 42 13.59 -4.48 21.25
N LYS A 43 14.31 -4.52 20.12
CA LYS A 43 13.89 -5.24 18.90
C LYS A 43 13.63 -6.74 19.16
N SER A 44 14.51 -7.42 19.89
CA SER A 44 14.32 -8.84 20.24
C SER A 44 13.04 -9.05 21.06
N THR A 45 12.85 -8.24 22.11
CA THR A 45 11.67 -8.33 22.97
C THR A 45 10.38 -7.99 22.21
N ALA A 46 10.42 -6.96 21.35
CA ALA A 46 9.28 -6.59 20.51
C ALA A 46 8.88 -7.71 19.54
N ARG A 47 9.86 -8.38 18.91
CA ARG A 47 9.67 -9.55 18.04
C ARG A 47 9.00 -10.70 18.78
N GLU A 48 9.49 -11.07 19.94
CA GLU A 48 8.97 -12.19 20.75
C GLU A 48 7.56 -11.90 21.27
N ASN A 49 7.31 -10.68 21.74
CA ASN A 49 5.99 -10.24 22.17
C ASN A 49 5.00 -10.21 21.01
N LEU A 50 5.41 -9.72 19.84
CA LEU A 50 4.59 -9.74 18.64
C LEU A 50 4.25 -11.16 18.21
N TYR A 51 5.22 -12.06 18.18
CA TYR A 51 5.01 -13.49 17.87
C TYR A 51 3.96 -14.10 18.80
N SER A 52 4.14 -13.95 20.12
CA SER A 52 3.23 -14.49 21.14
C SER A 52 1.83 -13.92 20.99
N HIS A 53 1.73 -12.61 20.79
CA HIS A 53 0.46 -11.92 20.62
C HIS A 53 -0.30 -12.38 19.36
N LEU A 54 0.37 -12.49 18.22
CA LEU A 54 -0.25 -12.92 16.96
C LEU A 54 -0.62 -14.40 16.95
N LYS A 55 0.02 -15.22 17.77
CA LYS A 55 -0.34 -16.63 17.93
C LYS A 55 -1.68 -16.82 18.65
N GLU A 56 -2.03 -15.90 19.53
CA GLU A 56 -3.22 -15.97 20.38
C GLU A 56 -4.39 -15.16 19.85
N ASN A 57 -4.14 -14.21 18.91
CA ASN A 57 -5.13 -13.27 18.44
C ASN A 57 -5.27 -13.32 16.91
N SER A 58 -6.49 -13.07 16.43
CA SER A 58 -6.81 -12.94 15.02
C SER A 58 -7.57 -11.63 14.77
N TYR A 59 -7.43 -11.06 13.56
CA TYR A 59 -8.00 -9.77 13.20
C TYR A 59 -8.70 -9.84 11.84
N SER A 60 -9.69 -9.00 11.62
CA SER A 60 -10.47 -8.98 10.38
C SER A 60 -9.81 -8.18 9.23
N GLY A 61 -8.82 -7.34 9.53
CA GLY A 61 -8.08 -6.56 8.55
C GLY A 61 -6.73 -7.18 8.20
N ASN A 62 -6.04 -6.61 7.22
CA ASN A 62 -4.72 -7.11 6.84
C ASN A 62 -3.66 -6.74 7.88
N LEU A 63 -2.86 -7.74 8.25
CA LEU A 63 -1.67 -7.55 9.09
C LEU A 63 -0.41 -7.60 8.22
N ILE A 64 0.32 -6.51 8.18
CA ILE A 64 1.60 -6.37 7.52
C ILE A 64 2.66 -6.17 8.59
N VAL A 65 3.79 -6.84 8.50
CA VAL A 65 4.91 -6.65 9.42
C VAL A 65 6.05 -5.99 8.67
N ARG A 66 6.44 -4.76 9.07
CA ARG A 66 7.70 -4.18 8.59
C ARG A 66 8.83 -4.73 9.45
N VAL A 67 9.66 -5.55 8.83
CA VAL A 67 10.83 -6.16 9.48
C VAL A 67 12.03 -5.22 9.41
N ASN A 68 13.08 -5.52 10.16
CA ASN A 68 14.37 -4.86 10.00
C ASN A 68 15.01 -5.22 8.63
N PRO A 69 15.99 -4.44 8.14
CA PRO A 69 16.68 -4.77 6.90
C PRO A 69 17.20 -6.20 6.89
N ILE A 70 16.84 -6.98 5.86
CA ILE A 70 17.12 -8.43 5.82
C ILE A 70 18.61 -8.78 5.67
N ASN A 71 19.45 -7.81 5.38
CA ASN A 71 20.91 -7.94 5.41
C ASN A 71 21.45 -7.89 6.86
N ASP A 72 20.67 -7.38 7.80
CA ASP A 72 21.05 -7.26 9.20
C ASP A 72 20.60 -8.49 10.00
N LYS A 73 21.26 -8.70 11.15
CA LYS A 73 20.93 -9.80 12.05
C LYS A 73 19.46 -9.74 12.53
N ASP A 74 18.98 -8.54 12.87
CA ASP A 74 17.60 -8.36 13.35
C ASP A 74 16.59 -8.71 12.27
N GLY A 75 16.80 -8.31 11.01
CA GLY A 75 15.91 -8.66 9.91
C GLY A 75 15.87 -10.17 9.62
N GLN A 76 17.01 -10.85 9.71
CA GLN A 76 17.09 -12.30 9.57
C GLN A 76 16.32 -13.02 10.70
N GLU A 77 16.45 -12.57 11.95
CA GLU A 77 15.72 -13.13 13.08
C GLU A 77 14.23 -12.78 13.04
N ASP A 78 13.84 -11.60 12.51
CA ASP A 78 12.44 -11.24 12.28
C ASP A 78 11.78 -12.24 11.34
N ILE A 79 12.38 -12.47 10.17
CA ILE A 79 11.84 -13.42 9.18
C ILE A 79 11.80 -14.85 9.76
N LYS A 80 12.87 -15.30 10.38
CA LYS A 80 12.97 -16.64 10.97
C LYS A 80 11.89 -16.87 12.02
N THR A 81 11.60 -15.88 12.85
CA THR A 81 10.61 -15.99 13.93
C THR A 81 9.18 -15.86 13.44
N LEU A 82 8.92 -14.90 12.53
CA LEU A 82 7.57 -14.50 12.19
C LEU A 82 7.03 -15.11 10.88
N ALA A 83 7.90 -15.63 10.00
CA ALA A 83 7.46 -16.24 8.73
C ALA A 83 6.93 -17.68 8.91
N SER A 84 6.48 -18.05 10.10
CA SER A 84 5.84 -19.34 10.32
C SER A 84 4.40 -19.32 9.76
N SER A 85 3.98 -20.43 9.14
CA SER A 85 2.66 -20.55 8.46
C SER A 85 1.44 -20.41 9.38
N ASN A 86 1.65 -20.31 10.69
CA ASN A 86 0.57 -20.30 11.68
C ASN A 86 0.23 -18.89 12.22
N LEU A 87 0.92 -17.86 11.76
CA LEU A 87 0.61 -16.49 12.17
C LEU A 87 -0.29 -15.79 11.14
N PRO A 88 -1.22 -14.96 11.59
CA PRO A 88 -2.14 -14.23 10.71
C PRO A 88 -1.46 -13.02 10.02
N ILE A 89 -0.27 -13.23 9.45
CA ILE A 89 0.49 -12.20 8.73
C ILE A 89 0.20 -12.32 7.24
N ASP A 90 -0.39 -11.27 6.65
CA ASP A 90 -0.73 -11.25 5.23
C ASP A 90 0.47 -10.97 4.33
N ALA A 91 1.38 -10.11 4.80
CA ALA A 91 2.61 -9.77 4.07
C ALA A 91 3.70 -9.23 4.99
N PHE A 92 4.95 -9.34 4.52
CA PHE A 92 6.11 -8.70 5.13
C PHE A 92 6.53 -7.49 4.31
N MET A 93 6.62 -6.33 4.94
CA MET A 93 7.19 -5.13 4.32
C MET A 93 8.70 -5.13 4.58
N LEU A 94 9.46 -5.17 3.49
CA LEU A 94 10.91 -5.22 3.54
C LEU A 94 11.48 -3.83 3.28
N PRO A 95 12.15 -3.21 4.27
CA PRO A 95 12.83 -1.93 4.09
C PRO A 95 14.12 -2.11 3.26
N LYS A 96 14.53 -1.06 2.59
CA LYS A 96 15.82 -0.95 1.89
C LYS A 96 16.12 -2.10 0.95
N VAL A 97 15.08 -2.59 0.23
CA VAL A 97 15.24 -3.62 -0.79
C VAL A 97 15.90 -3.02 -2.01
N GLU A 98 17.12 -3.44 -2.29
CA GLU A 98 17.93 -2.92 -3.39
C GLU A 98 18.19 -3.93 -4.51
N GLU A 99 17.98 -5.23 -4.22
CA GLU A 99 18.27 -6.32 -5.13
C GLU A 99 17.18 -7.40 -5.08
N ARG A 100 16.76 -7.88 -6.25
CA ARG A 100 15.85 -9.02 -6.39
C ARG A 100 16.34 -10.26 -5.62
N ALA A 101 17.64 -10.53 -5.65
CA ALA A 101 18.26 -11.71 -5.06
C ALA A 101 18.02 -11.80 -3.54
N LEU A 102 17.85 -10.68 -2.84
CA LEU A 102 17.53 -10.64 -1.41
C LEU A 102 16.13 -11.21 -1.15
N VAL A 103 15.16 -10.80 -1.95
CA VAL A 103 13.78 -11.27 -1.83
C VAL A 103 13.64 -12.74 -2.25
N ALA A 104 14.35 -13.15 -3.30
CA ALA A 104 14.30 -14.52 -3.81
C ALA A 104 14.74 -15.58 -2.79
N LYS A 105 15.65 -15.24 -1.87
CA LYS A 105 16.17 -16.15 -0.82
C LYS A 105 15.22 -16.34 0.35
N LEU A 106 14.19 -15.51 0.51
CA LEU A 106 13.24 -15.62 1.60
C LEU A 106 12.38 -16.89 1.48
N PRO A 107 11.77 -17.35 2.57
CA PRO A 107 10.76 -18.42 2.52
C PRO A 107 9.58 -17.99 1.63
N ASP A 108 8.62 -18.89 1.43
CA ASP A 108 7.41 -18.60 0.64
C ASP A 108 6.44 -17.69 1.43
N ILE A 109 6.66 -16.40 1.31
CA ILE A 109 5.90 -15.33 1.99
C ILE A 109 5.52 -14.24 0.98
N ASN A 110 4.43 -13.53 1.26
CA ASN A 110 4.09 -12.33 0.51
C ASN A 110 4.95 -11.15 0.94
N VAL A 111 5.51 -10.44 0.00
CA VAL A 111 6.42 -9.31 0.23
C VAL A 111 5.83 -8.01 -0.31
N ILE A 112 5.93 -6.94 0.49
CA ILE A 112 5.80 -5.56 0.04
C ILE A 112 7.20 -4.97 0.04
N ALA A 113 7.73 -4.63 -1.12
CA ALA A 113 9.04 -4.00 -1.22
C ALA A 113 8.91 -2.50 -0.91
N LEU A 114 9.58 -2.04 0.15
CA LEU A 114 9.66 -0.62 0.51
C LEU A 114 10.85 0.00 -0.22
N LEU A 115 10.53 0.87 -1.18
CA LEU A 115 11.47 1.51 -2.09
C LEU A 115 11.84 2.88 -1.54
N GLU A 116 12.98 2.96 -0.89
CA GLU A 116 13.38 4.12 -0.08
C GLU A 116 14.86 4.49 -0.21
N THR A 117 15.55 3.88 -1.18
CA THR A 117 16.92 4.23 -1.53
C THR A 117 17.03 4.55 -3.03
N PRO A 118 17.99 5.37 -3.47
CA PRO A 118 18.22 5.60 -4.89
C PRO A 118 18.48 4.30 -5.68
N LEU A 119 19.14 3.32 -5.04
CA LEU A 119 19.43 2.03 -5.64
C LEU A 119 18.17 1.18 -5.83
N SER A 120 17.25 1.19 -4.84
CA SER A 120 15.97 0.51 -4.97
C SER A 120 15.12 1.07 -6.13
N ILE A 121 15.10 2.38 -6.31
CA ILE A 121 14.40 3.02 -7.44
C ILE A 121 15.06 2.68 -8.79
N ARG A 122 16.39 2.59 -8.82
CA ARG A 122 17.11 2.16 -10.03
C ARG A 122 16.77 0.71 -10.41
N ASN A 123 16.74 -0.18 -9.46
CA ASN A 123 16.57 -1.62 -9.65
C ASN A 123 15.10 -2.10 -9.54
N ILE A 124 14.15 -1.18 -9.48
CA ILE A 124 12.73 -1.46 -9.21
C ILE A 124 12.13 -2.51 -10.15
N SER A 125 12.50 -2.51 -11.43
CA SER A 125 11.95 -3.46 -12.42
C SER A 125 12.32 -4.90 -12.08
N GLU A 126 13.54 -5.15 -11.64
CA GLU A 126 13.98 -6.48 -11.21
C GLU A 126 13.33 -6.90 -9.89
N ILE A 127 13.21 -5.96 -8.95
CA ILE A 127 12.56 -6.21 -7.66
C ILE A 127 11.09 -6.55 -7.86
N ALA A 128 10.38 -5.76 -8.67
CA ALA A 128 8.95 -5.93 -8.94
C ALA A 128 8.63 -7.25 -9.67
N ALA A 129 9.57 -7.76 -10.47
CA ALA A 129 9.42 -9.03 -11.19
C ALA A 129 9.62 -10.27 -10.30
N GLU A 130 9.99 -10.11 -9.02
CA GLU A 130 10.12 -11.25 -8.10
C GLU A 130 8.73 -11.77 -7.69
N THR A 131 8.50 -13.06 -7.82
CA THR A 131 7.18 -13.69 -7.63
C THR A 131 6.61 -13.55 -6.23
N LYS A 132 7.45 -13.40 -5.22
CA LYS A 132 7.04 -13.16 -3.83
C LYS A 132 6.58 -11.73 -3.59
N VAL A 133 7.00 -10.78 -4.42
CA VAL A 133 6.55 -9.39 -4.34
C VAL A 133 5.09 -9.31 -4.76
N LYS A 134 4.24 -8.79 -3.88
CA LYS A 134 2.81 -8.57 -4.10
C LYS A 134 2.46 -7.08 -4.13
N GLY A 135 3.35 -6.25 -3.62
CA GLY A 135 3.17 -4.81 -3.60
C GLY A 135 4.47 -4.03 -3.52
N LEU A 136 4.40 -2.78 -3.93
CA LEU A 136 5.46 -1.80 -3.86
C LEU A 136 5.01 -0.64 -2.96
N ALA A 137 5.88 -0.16 -2.08
CA ALA A 137 5.61 1.00 -1.24
C ALA A 137 6.73 2.04 -1.39
N LEU A 138 6.38 3.31 -1.30
CA LEU A 138 7.35 4.40 -1.29
C LEU A 138 7.75 4.75 0.14
N GLY A 139 9.03 4.65 0.46
CA GLY A 139 9.63 5.20 1.69
C GLY A 139 10.18 6.61 1.43
N GLY A 140 9.27 7.60 1.41
CA GLY A 140 9.61 8.95 0.97
C GLY A 140 10.60 9.68 1.87
N ALA A 141 10.58 9.42 3.18
CA ALA A 141 11.48 10.06 4.14
C ALA A 141 12.94 9.65 3.90
N ASP A 142 13.22 8.34 3.88
CA ASP A 142 14.57 7.82 3.66
C ASP A 142 15.10 8.14 2.26
N LEU A 143 14.23 8.04 1.26
CA LEU A 143 14.61 8.42 -0.11
C LEU A 143 14.97 9.89 -0.20
N SER A 144 14.16 10.79 0.38
CA SER A 144 14.47 12.23 0.40
C SER A 144 15.75 12.55 1.13
N ALA A 145 15.99 11.89 2.28
CA ALA A 145 17.23 12.03 3.04
C ALA A 145 18.45 11.57 2.19
N SER A 146 18.34 10.44 1.50
CA SER A 146 19.39 9.92 0.62
C SER A 146 19.66 10.82 -0.59
N LEU A 147 18.64 11.50 -1.10
CA LEU A 147 18.75 12.44 -2.21
C LEU A 147 19.22 13.85 -1.76
N GLY A 148 19.22 14.14 -0.47
CA GLY A 148 19.44 15.50 0.06
C GLY A 148 18.34 16.49 -0.34
N SER A 149 17.10 16.00 -0.54
CA SER A 149 15.95 16.76 -0.98
C SER A 149 14.89 16.90 0.11
N ASN A 150 13.94 17.81 -0.08
CA ASN A 150 12.74 17.86 0.74
C ASN A 150 11.82 16.68 0.41
N MET A 151 11.01 16.26 1.38
CA MET A 151 9.99 15.24 1.16
C MET A 151 8.71 15.86 0.58
N ASP A 152 8.83 16.67 -0.46
CA ASP A 152 7.71 17.27 -1.16
C ASP A 152 7.26 16.42 -2.38
N TRP A 153 6.15 16.82 -2.99
CA TRP A 153 5.59 16.09 -4.10
C TRP A 153 6.54 16.01 -5.30
N ASP A 154 7.15 17.14 -5.66
CA ASP A 154 7.92 17.29 -6.91
C ASP A 154 9.27 16.56 -6.79
N SER A 155 9.91 16.60 -5.63
CA SER A 155 11.17 15.88 -5.37
C SER A 155 11.03 14.38 -5.53
N LEU A 156 9.87 13.83 -5.19
CA LEU A 156 9.59 12.39 -5.25
C LEU A 156 8.78 11.96 -6.47
N LEU A 157 8.45 12.87 -7.40
CA LEU A 157 7.58 12.59 -8.54
C LEU A 157 8.11 11.47 -9.42
N TYR A 158 9.42 11.44 -9.68
CA TYR A 158 10.03 10.38 -10.48
C TYR A 158 9.90 9.00 -9.80
N ALA A 159 10.17 8.92 -8.50
CA ALA A 159 10.05 7.67 -7.77
C ALA A 159 8.60 7.16 -7.73
N ARG A 160 7.64 8.06 -7.46
CA ARG A 160 6.21 7.75 -7.53
C ARG A 160 5.81 7.21 -8.90
N SER A 161 6.23 7.87 -9.98
CA SER A 161 5.93 7.45 -11.36
C SER A 161 6.48 6.07 -11.67
N ARG A 162 7.72 5.79 -11.25
CA ARG A 162 8.35 4.48 -11.43
C ARG A 162 7.62 3.38 -10.67
N ILE A 163 7.22 3.63 -9.42
CA ILE A 163 6.48 2.66 -8.60
C ILE A 163 5.15 2.30 -9.23
N VAL A 164 4.36 3.28 -9.66
CA VAL A 164 3.06 3.02 -10.29
C VAL A 164 3.21 2.27 -11.60
N LEU A 165 4.19 2.64 -12.43
CA LEU A 165 4.47 1.97 -13.70
C LEU A 165 4.84 0.50 -13.49
N GLU A 166 5.79 0.21 -12.61
CA GLU A 166 6.25 -1.15 -12.36
C GLU A 166 5.19 -2.01 -11.63
N ALA A 167 4.40 -1.39 -10.77
CA ALA A 167 3.26 -2.07 -10.16
C ALA A 167 2.23 -2.48 -11.23
N ALA A 168 1.95 -1.62 -12.20
CA ALA A 168 1.03 -1.93 -13.29
C ALA A 168 1.57 -3.03 -14.22
N ILE A 169 2.86 -3.01 -14.57
CA ILE A 169 3.50 -4.04 -15.41
C ILE A 169 3.41 -5.43 -14.77
N ASN A 170 3.61 -5.51 -13.46
CA ASN A 170 3.70 -6.78 -12.73
C ASN A 170 2.38 -7.15 -12.00
N ASN A 171 1.29 -6.41 -12.20
CA ASN A 171 0.00 -6.58 -11.51
C ASN A 171 0.12 -6.57 -9.98
N LEU A 172 0.95 -5.68 -9.45
CA LEU A 172 1.15 -5.46 -8.03
C LEU A 172 0.27 -4.30 -7.55
N PHE A 173 0.00 -4.27 -6.24
CA PHE A 173 -0.54 -3.05 -5.64
C PHE A 173 0.58 -2.07 -5.26
N SER A 174 0.22 -0.80 -5.12
CA SER A 174 1.17 0.26 -4.77
C SER A 174 0.64 1.15 -3.66
N ILE A 175 1.51 1.46 -2.69
CA ILE A 175 1.22 2.31 -1.53
C ILE A 175 2.13 3.53 -1.60
N ASP A 176 1.56 4.73 -1.59
CA ASP A 176 2.32 5.97 -1.48
C ASP A 176 2.82 6.19 -0.04
N SER A 177 3.87 6.99 0.12
CA SER A 177 4.47 7.29 1.42
C SER A 177 3.51 8.01 2.36
N PRO A 178 3.69 7.91 3.69
CA PRO A 178 2.92 8.67 4.65
C PRO A 178 3.03 10.19 4.41
N PHE A 179 2.00 10.92 4.81
CA PHE A 179 2.04 12.38 4.94
C PHE A 179 2.47 12.75 6.37
N MET A 180 3.55 13.50 6.50
CA MET A 180 4.21 13.66 7.79
C MET A 180 3.51 14.61 8.77
N SER A 181 2.72 15.57 8.27
CA SER A 181 1.91 16.42 9.15
C SER A 181 0.67 15.67 9.63
N ILE A 182 0.50 15.60 10.94
CA ILE A 182 -0.68 14.97 11.58
C ILE A 182 -1.86 15.94 11.61
N GLU A 183 -1.60 17.24 11.62
CA GLU A 183 -2.60 18.30 11.80
C GLU A 183 -3.15 18.82 10.48
N ASP A 184 -2.36 18.85 9.41
CA ASP A 184 -2.75 19.40 8.11
C ASP A 184 -3.50 18.35 7.24
N LEU A 185 -4.74 18.09 7.63
CA LEU A 185 -5.61 17.14 6.93
C LEU A 185 -6.05 17.63 5.55
N ASP A 186 -6.07 18.93 5.30
CA ASP A 186 -6.39 19.50 3.99
C ASP A 186 -5.26 19.24 2.98
N ALA A 187 -4.01 19.44 3.38
CA ALA A 187 -2.87 19.09 2.54
C ALA A 187 -2.78 17.57 2.32
N LEU A 188 -3.03 16.75 3.35
CA LEU A 188 -3.14 15.29 3.21
C LEU A 188 -4.21 14.90 2.18
N SER A 189 -5.40 15.51 2.21
CA SER A 189 -6.47 15.23 1.24
C SER A 189 -6.04 15.57 -0.19
N LYS A 190 -5.40 16.72 -0.39
CA LYS A 190 -4.88 17.13 -1.70
C LYS A 190 -3.82 16.16 -2.23
N GLU A 191 -2.87 15.76 -1.38
CA GLU A 191 -1.82 14.82 -1.76
C GLU A 191 -2.39 13.41 -2.01
N SER A 192 -3.30 12.92 -1.18
CA SER A 192 -3.97 11.62 -1.38
C SER A 192 -4.72 11.55 -2.71
N LYS A 193 -5.41 12.65 -3.11
CA LYS A 193 -6.08 12.74 -4.42
C LYS A 193 -5.07 12.74 -5.58
N LYS A 194 -3.91 13.39 -5.42
CA LYS A 194 -2.83 13.33 -6.43
C LYS A 194 -2.27 11.92 -6.54
N SER A 195 -2.03 11.23 -5.42
CA SER A 195 -1.55 9.84 -5.39
C SER A 195 -2.54 8.91 -6.10
N LYS A 196 -3.85 9.00 -5.80
CA LYS A 196 -4.90 8.25 -6.51
C LYS A 196 -4.90 8.54 -8.01
N ALA A 197 -4.86 9.83 -8.39
CA ALA A 197 -4.87 10.24 -9.80
C ALA A 197 -3.65 9.73 -10.56
N MET A 198 -2.52 9.55 -9.87
CA MET A 198 -1.29 8.98 -10.42
C MET A 198 -1.36 7.47 -10.62
N GLY A 199 -2.25 6.78 -9.90
CA GLY A 199 -2.47 5.33 -10.02
C GLY A 199 -2.10 4.50 -8.80
N PHE A 200 -1.71 5.10 -7.69
CA PHE A 200 -1.54 4.37 -6.43
C PHE A 200 -2.85 3.72 -5.98
N ASN A 201 -2.75 2.60 -5.29
CA ASN A 201 -3.90 1.88 -4.73
C ASN A 201 -4.24 2.37 -3.31
N GLY A 202 -3.28 2.93 -2.60
CA GLY A 202 -3.43 3.43 -1.24
C GLY A 202 -2.29 4.37 -0.85
N LYS A 203 -2.39 4.88 0.37
CA LYS A 203 -1.38 5.73 0.99
C LYS A 203 -1.22 5.33 2.45
N ALA A 204 0.02 5.19 2.92
CA ALA A 204 0.29 4.84 4.31
C ALA A 204 -0.08 5.99 5.24
N ALA A 205 -0.51 5.64 6.46
CA ALA A 205 -0.81 6.57 7.54
C ALA A 205 0.14 6.35 8.71
N ILE A 206 0.41 7.42 9.46
CA ILE A 206 1.22 7.41 10.70
C ILE A 206 0.39 7.83 11.93
N HIS A 207 -0.84 8.27 11.73
CA HIS A 207 -1.74 8.63 12.81
C HIS A 207 -3.19 8.28 12.46
N PRO A 208 -4.02 7.84 13.44
CA PRO A 208 -5.42 7.47 13.17
C PRO A 208 -6.28 8.57 12.55
N SER A 209 -6.00 9.86 12.82
CA SER A 209 -6.73 10.99 12.22
C SER A 209 -6.60 11.06 10.69
N GLN A 210 -5.57 10.42 10.11
CA GLN A 210 -5.33 10.43 8.67
C GLN A 210 -6.18 9.38 7.93
N LEU A 211 -6.66 8.34 8.63
CA LEU A 211 -7.32 7.19 8.02
C LEU A 211 -8.52 7.56 7.16
N GLU A 212 -9.46 8.32 7.73
CA GLU A 212 -10.70 8.70 7.01
C GLU A 212 -10.39 9.60 5.81
N VAL A 213 -9.45 10.52 5.94
CA VAL A 213 -9.04 11.42 4.84
C VAL A 213 -8.43 10.65 3.67
N ILE A 214 -7.58 9.67 3.97
CA ILE A 214 -6.98 8.80 2.95
C ILE A 214 -8.09 7.96 2.30
N ARG A 215 -8.91 7.27 3.10
CA ARG A 215 -9.97 6.39 2.58
C ARG A 215 -10.96 7.13 1.69
N SER A 216 -11.46 8.28 2.13
CA SER A 216 -12.38 9.11 1.34
C SER A 216 -11.74 9.65 0.05
N SER A 217 -10.42 9.79 0.02
CA SER A 217 -9.69 10.19 -1.18
C SER A 217 -9.54 9.05 -2.19
N PHE A 218 -9.36 7.80 -1.73
CA PHE A 218 -9.11 6.63 -2.60
C PHE A 218 -10.39 5.87 -2.96
N ILE A 219 -11.36 5.76 -2.07
CA ILE A 219 -12.62 5.06 -2.32
C ILE A 219 -13.54 5.96 -3.15
N PRO A 220 -14.15 5.46 -4.22
CA PRO A 220 -15.13 6.22 -5.00
C PRO A 220 -16.35 6.60 -4.14
N ASN A 221 -16.79 7.84 -4.25
CA ASN A 221 -18.03 8.29 -3.61
C ASN A 221 -19.27 7.83 -4.41
N ALA A 222 -20.46 8.03 -3.84
CA ALA A 222 -21.73 7.60 -4.46
C ALA A 222 -21.94 8.20 -5.86
N GLN A 223 -21.58 9.46 -6.06
CA GLN A 223 -21.69 10.14 -7.36
C GLN A 223 -20.73 9.55 -8.39
N GLU A 224 -19.49 9.25 -8.01
CA GLU A 224 -18.49 8.61 -8.87
C GLU A 224 -18.90 7.18 -9.25
N ILE A 225 -19.59 6.47 -8.34
CA ILE A 225 -20.13 5.13 -8.58
C ILE A 225 -21.27 5.20 -9.61
N GLU A 226 -22.24 6.10 -9.41
CA GLU A 226 -23.36 6.25 -10.34
C GLU A 226 -22.87 6.73 -11.73
N GLU A 227 -21.95 7.69 -11.79
CA GLU A 227 -21.35 8.11 -13.07
C GLU A 227 -20.69 6.91 -13.79
N ALA A 228 -19.96 6.07 -13.07
CA ALA A 228 -19.33 4.89 -13.65
C ALA A 228 -20.37 3.90 -14.22
N LYS A 229 -21.46 3.64 -13.49
CA LYS A 229 -22.57 2.80 -13.95
C LYS A 229 -23.24 3.37 -15.21
N GLU A 230 -23.58 4.67 -15.19
CA GLU A 230 -24.20 5.34 -16.35
C GLU A 230 -23.33 5.24 -17.60
N ILE A 231 -22.01 5.46 -17.46
CA ILE A 231 -21.06 5.40 -18.57
C ILE A 231 -20.99 3.98 -19.15
N ILE A 232 -20.87 2.96 -18.30
CA ILE A 232 -20.80 1.56 -18.74
C ILE A 232 -22.10 1.17 -19.45
N LYS A 233 -23.27 1.45 -18.86
CA LYS A 233 -24.58 1.17 -19.48
C LYS A 233 -24.73 1.87 -20.85
N ALA A 234 -24.34 3.13 -20.96
CA ALA A 234 -24.42 3.87 -22.20
C ALA A 234 -23.51 3.27 -23.29
N PHE A 235 -22.34 2.79 -22.91
CA PHE A 235 -21.39 2.14 -23.82
C PHE A 235 -21.90 0.77 -24.28
N ASP A 236 -22.37 -0.06 -23.36
CA ASP A 236 -22.86 -1.42 -23.65
C ASP A 236 -24.13 -1.41 -24.53
N ASN A 237 -24.97 -0.38 -24.40
CA ASN A 237 -26.15 -0.18 -25.25
C ASN A 237 -25.80 0.37 -26.64
N SER A 238 -24.55 0.70 -26.91
CA SER A 238 -24.09 1.22 -28.21
C SER A 238 -23.43 0.10 -29.02
N SER A 239 -23.66 0.12 -30.34
CA SER A 239 -22.91 -0.72 -31.30
C SER A 239 -21.58 -0.09 -31.72
N SER A 240 -21.24 1.11 -31.21
CA SER A 240 -20.04 1.85 -31.59
C SER A 240 -18.90 1.57 -30.61
N ALA A 241 -17.66 1.51 -31.12
CA ALA A 241 -16.44 1.40 -30.31
C ALA A 241 -16.10 2.70 -29.53
N VAL A 242 -16.78 3.81 -29.87
CA VAL A 242 -16.60 5.12 -29.24
C VAL A 242 -17.96 5.82 -29.16
N ILE A 243 -18.30 6.38 -28.00
CA ILE A 243 -19.51 7.15 -27.78
C ILE A 243 -19.20 8.54 -27.21
N ALA A 244 -20.13 9.47 -27.35
CA ALA A 244 -20.11 10.75 -26.62
C ALA A 244 -21.04 10.64 -25.41
N PHE A 245 -20.53 10.91 -24.20
CA PHE A 245 -21.32 10.91 -22.97
C PHE A 245 -21.04 12.20 -22.18
N LYS A 246 -22.07 13.00 -21.94
CA LYS A 246 -21.99 14.29 -21.22
C LYS A 246 -20.80 15.18 -21.72
N GLY A 247 -20.61 15.23 -23.06
CA GLY A 247 -19.56 16.03 -23.69
C GLY A 247 -18.14 15.43 -23.64
N LYS A 248 -17.98 14.22 -23.14
CA LYS A 248 -16.70 13.49 -23.11
C LYS A 248 -16.72 12.31 -24.10
N MET A 249 -15.59 12.05 -24.72
CA MET A 249 -15.38 10.85 -25.53
C MET A 249 -15.15 9.64 -24.61
N ILE A 250 -15.91 8.57 -24.80
CA ILE A 250 -15.81 7.33 -24.04
C ILE A 250 -15.44 6.21 -25.02
N ASP A 251 -14.36 5.55 -24.73
CA ASP A 251 -13.82 4.40 -25.46
C ASP A 251 -13.46 3.27 -24.50
N LYS A 252 -12.93 2.17 -25.00
CA LYS A 252 -12.59 0.99 -24.20
C LYS A 252 -11.67 1.28 -23.01
N PRO A 253 -10.58 2.08 -23.09
CA PRO A 253 -9.79 2.49 -21.94
C PRO A 253 -10.58 3.18 -20.82
N VAL A 254 -11.51 4.05 -21.18
CA VAL A 254 -12.37 4.73 -20.18
C VAL A 254 -13.28 3.70 -19.49
N ILE A 255 -13.89 2.76 -20.23
CA ILE A 255 -14.72 1.69 -19.66
C ILE A 255 -13.92 0.85 -18.66
N LEU A 256 -12.72 0.42 -19.02
CA LEU A 256 -11.84 -0.34 -18.11
C LEU A 256 -11.56 0.42 -16.81
N SER A 257 -11.41 1.74 -16.89
CA SER A 257 -11.24 2.60 -15.70
C SER A 257 -12.51 2.64 -14.85
N MET A 258 -13.70 2.73 -15.47
CA MET A 258 -14.98 2.70 -14.75
C MET A 258 -15.24 1.35 -14.09
N GLU A 259 -14.97 0.25 -14.80
CA GLU A 259 -15.04 -1.10 -14.24
C GLU A 259 -14.12 -1.28 -13.02
N LYS A 260 -12.87 -0.81 -13.11
CA LYS A 260 -11.93 -0.85 -11.99
C LYS A 260 -12.48 -0.06 -10.79
N ARG A 261 -13.09 1.11 -11.04
CA ARG A 261 -13.72 1.94 -10.00
C ARG A 261 -14.83 1.20 -9.26
N LEU A 262 -15.71 0.49 -9.98
CA LEU A 262 -16.80 -0.29 -9.38
C LEU A 262 -16.28 -1.48 -8.56
N ARG A 263 -15.27 -2.20 -9.07
CA ARG A 263 -14.66 -3.32 -8.35
C ARG A 263 -14.03 -2.91 -7.02
N LEU A 264 -13.52 -1.67 -6.89
CA LEU A 264 -12.97 -1.16 -5.63
C LEU A 264 -14.00 -1.12 -4.50
N VAL A 265 -15.28 -0.98 -4.82
CA VAL A 265 -16.40 -0.96 -3.87
C VAL A 265 -17.21 -2.27 -3.87
N GLY A 266 -16.68 -3.33 -4.50
CA GLY A 266 -17.31 -4.66 -4.50
C GLY A 266 -18.47 -4.81 -5.48
N ILE A 267 -18.65 -3.87 -6.42
CA ILE A 267 -19.68 -3.96 -7.46
C ILE A 267 -19.09 -4.70 -8.67
N ASP A 268 -19.77 -5.76 -9.12
CA ASP A 268 -19.42 -6.44 -10.37
C ASP A 268 -19.90 -5.60 -11.57
N PRO A 269 -18.99 -5.12 -12.44
CA PRO A 269 -19.36 -4.32 -13.60
C PRO A 269 -20.26 -5.04 -14.61
N LYS A 270 -20.36 -6.37 -14.55
CA LYS A 270 -21.23 -7.17 -15.41
C LYS A 270 -22.68 -7.26 -14.91
N ASN A 271 -22.91 -6.93 -13.65
CA ASN A 271 -24.20 -6.99 -12.97
C ASN A 271 -24.58 -5.62 -12.42
N ILE A 272 -24.62 -4.61 -13.30
CA ILE A 272 -24.98 -3.23 -12.94
C ILE A 272 -26.50 -3.08 -13.21
N ASP A 273 -27.27 -3.01 -12.14
CA ASP A 273 -28.70 -2.65 -12.19
C ASP A 273 -28.89 -1.15 -12.41
#